data_1547d0dc55eaff28ff516e41d160f803
#
_entry.id   1547d0dc55eaff28ff516e41d160f803
#
_cell.length_a   1.000
_cell.length_b   1.000
_cell.length_c   1.000
_cell.angle_alpha   90.00
_cell.angle_beta   90.00
_cell.angle_gamma   90.00
#
_symmetry.space_group_name_H-M   'P 1'
#
loop_
_entity.id
_entity.type
_entity.pdbx_description
1 polymer ?
#
loop_
_entity_poly.entity_id
_entity_poly.type
_entity_poly.pdbx_seq_one_letter_code
_entity_poly.pdbx_strand_id
1 'polypeptide(L)'
;MANEIYVLVVVDVEGALASGNLGSNVYLVDTNKYFGSSGEGQEELVTNCTDGQIIIWSVSPINPGDDAEITGFTGQAIDQKICIPQQSTLVTGETVWSARIESQGTTAKYQYSCTLSFDGNAMTFDPFLNVTA
;
A
#
# COMPACT_ATOMS: atom_id res chain seq x y z
N MET A 1 1.92 9.01 19.52
CA MET A 1 2.04 8.75 18.07
C MET A 1 2.27 7.29 17.84
N ALA A 2 1.54 6.70 16.91
CA ALA A 2 1.73 5.28 16.58
C ALA A 2 3.04 5.07 15.82
N ASN A 3 3.79 4.03 16.17
CA ASN A 3 4.97 3.64 15.41
C ASN A 3 4.60 2.86 14.15
N GLU A 4 3.36 2.40 14.06
CA GLU A 4 2.87 1.60 12.94
C GLU A 4 1.74 2.31 12.23
N ILE A 5 1.79 2.29 10.91
CA ILE A 5 0.75 2.84 10.04
C ILE A 5 0.18 1.69 9.24
N TYR A 6 -1.12 1.47 9.32
CA TYR A 6 -1.80 0.43 8.55
C TYR A 6 -2.39 1.04 7.30
N VAL A 7 -2.06 0.47 6.14
CA VAL A 7 -2.64 0.84 4.85
C VAL A 7 -3.51 -0.32 4.40
N LEU A 8 -4.80 -0.07 4.25
CA LEU A 8 -5.74 -1.05 3.74
C LEU A 8 -6.01 -0.78 2.26
N VAL A 9 -5.80 -1.80 1.45
CA VAL A 9 -6.11 -1.78 0.02
C VAL A 9 -7.40 -2.55 -0.18
N VAL A 10 -8.47 -1.86 -0.58
CA VAL A 10 -9.76 -2.49 -0.87
C VAL A 10 -9.90 -2.53 -2.39
N VAL A 11 -10.10 -3.71 -2.95
CA VAL A 11 -10.14 -3.88 -4.41
C VAL A 11 -11.46 -4.49 -4.88
N ASP A 12 -12.03 -3.86 -5.92
CA ASP A 12 -13.14 -4.43 -6.67
C ASP A 12 -12.57 -5.30 -7.79
N VAL A 13 -12.39 -6.59 -7.49
CA VAL A 13 -11.75 -7.53 -8.41
C VAL A 13 -12.54 -7.64 -9.71
N GLU A 14 -13.87 -7.75 -9.63
CA GLU A 14 -14.70 -7.90 -10.82
C GLU A 14 -14.67 -6.67 -11.70
N GLY A 15 -14.70 -5.47 -11.10
CA GLY A 15 -14.58 -4.22 -11.84
C GLY A 15 -13.22 -4.06 -12.49
N ALA A 16 -12.15 -4.43 -11.78
CA ALA A 16 -10.79 -4.36 -12.32
C ALA A 16 -10.60 -5.30 -13.50
N LEU A 17 -11.11 -6.53 -13.41
CA LEU A 17 -11.02 -7.50 -14.50
C LEU A 17 -11.85 -7.08 -15.70
N ALA A 18 -13.05 -6.54 -15.48
CA ALA A 18 -13.94 -6.13 -16.56
C ALA A 18 -13.40 -4.93 -17.33
N SER A 19 -12.79 -3.97 -16.63
CA SER A 19 -12.30 -2.73 -17.23
C SER A 19 -10.84 -2.80 -17.67
N GLY A 20 -10.07 -3.74 -17.11
CA GLY A 20 -8.63 -3.79 -17.30
C GLY A 20 -7.88 -2.66 -16.58
N ASN A 21 -8.53 -2.01 -15.61
CA ASN A 21 -7.97 -0.84 -14.91
C ASN A 21 -8.10 -1.03 -13.40
N LEU A 22 -6.98 -1.22 -12.72
CA LEU A 22 -6.98 -1.35 -11.27
C LEU A 22 -7.21 -0.02 -10.57
N GLY A 23 -6.62 1.05 -11.09
CA GLY A 23 -6.69 2.36 -10.45
C GLY A 23 -8.10 2.87 -10.19
N SER A 24 -9.03 2.57 -11.11
CA SER A 24 -10.44 2.95 -10.95
C SER A 24 -11.22 2.00 -10.04
N ASN A 25 -10.62 0.90 -9.61
CA ASN A 25 -11.28 -0.17 -8.87
C ASN A 25 -10.55 -0.53 -7.57
N VAL A 26 -9.70 0.37 -7.10
CA VAL A 26 -9.00 0.20 -5.83
C VAL A 26 -9.24 1.43 -4.95
N TYR A 27 -9.41 1.17 -3.66
CA TYR A 27 -9.66 2.21 -2.66
C TYR A 27 -8.65 2.03 -1.54
N LEU A 28 -7.93 3.10 -1.22
CA LEU A 28 -6.86 3.04 -0.22
C LEU A 28 -7.19 3.95 0.95
N VAL A 29 -7.01 3.43 2.15
CA VAL A 29 -7.14 4.20 3.38
C VAL A 29 -5.99 3.86 4.30
N ASP A 30 -5.57 4.81 5.14
CA ASP A 30 -4.57 4.55 6.15
C ASP A 30 -4.98 5.09 7.52
N THR A 31 -4.27 4.63 8.55
CA THR A 31 -4.58 5.03 9.93
C THR A 31 -3.98 6.39 10.29
N ASN A 32 -3.23 7.00 9.36
CA ASN A 32 -2.52 8.26 9.63
C ASN A 32 -3.23 9.50 9.10
N LYS A 33 -4.49 9.39 8.71
CA LYS A 33 -5.24 10.49 8.09
C LYS A 33 -5.32 11.74 8.97
N TYR A 34 -5.35 11.56 10.28
CA TYR A 34 -5.41 12.69 11.22
C TYR A 34 -4.09 13.45 11.32
N PHE A 35 -3.02 12.92 10.74
CA PHE A 35 -1.70 13.53 10.73
C PHE A 35 -1.33 14.04 9.33
N GLY A 36 -2.33 14.22 8.47
CA GLY A 36 -2.17 14.87 7.20
C GLY A 36 -2.09 13.96 5.97
N SER A 37 -2.31 12.66 6.13
CA SER A 37 -2.43 11.78 4.95
C SER A 37 -3.60 12.24 4.09
N SER A 38 -3.46 12.15 2.77
CA SER A 38 -4.43 12.66 1.82
C SER A 38 -4.70 11.65 0.70
N GLY A 39 -5.76 11.87 -0.07
CA GLY A 39 -6.13 10.96 -1.16
C GLY A 39 -6.82 9.69 -0.68
N GLU A 40 -7.39 9.69 0.53
CA GLU A 40 -8.14 8.57 1.07
C GLU A 40 -9.23 8.12 0.11
N GLY A 41 -9.34 6.81 -0.09
CA GLY A 41 -10.33 6.23 -0.99
C GLY A 41 -9.95 6.29 -2.46
N GLN A 42 -8.72 6.63 -2.79
CA GLN A 42 -8.22 6.71 -4.16
C GLN A 42 -6.92 5.94 -4.30
N GLU A 43 -6.56 5.60 -5.54
CA GLU A 43 -5.30 4.91 -5.83
C GLU A 43 -4.07 5.76 -5.51
N GLU A 44 -4.22 7.07 -5.48
CA GLU A 44 -3.15 8.03 -5.25
C GLU A 44 -3.07 8.47 -3.79
N LEU A 45 -3.38 7.56 -2.87
CA LEU A 45 -3.23 7.83 -1.45
C LEU A 45 -1.82 8.34 -1.16
N VAL A 46 -1.73 9.45 -0.43
CA VAL A 46 -0.46 9.97 0.06
C VAL A 46 -0.42 9.73 1.56
N THR A 47 0.42 8.79 1.99
CA THR A 47 0.57 8.46 3.39
C THR A 47 1.68 9.30 4.00
N ASN A 48 1.35 10.12 4.98
CA ASN A 48 2.35 10.86 5.75
C ASN A 48 2.99 9.93 6.78
N CYS A 49 4.31 9.92 6.80
CA CYS A 49 5.06 9.07 7.72
C CYS A 49 6.37 9.76 8.11
N THR A 50 6.98 9.27 9.16
CA THR A 50 8.27 9.77 9.63
C THR A 50 9.30 8.65 9.59
N ASP A 51 10.56 9.04 9.53
CA ASP A 51 11.68 8.10 9.56
C ASP A 51 11.57 7.19 10.79
N GLY A 52 11.74 5.90 10.58
CA GLY A 52 11.64 4.90 11.64
C GLY A 52 10.27 4.29 11.85
N GLN A 53 9.22 4.83 11.27
CA GLN A 53 7.89 4.22 11.37
C GLN A 53 7.79 2.98 10.51
N ILE A 54 6.91 2.06 10.90
CA ILE A 54 6.64 0.83 10.15
C ILE A 54 5.31 0.97 9.45
N ILE A 55 5.27 0.69 8.15
CA ILE A 55 4.03 0.65 7.38
C ILE A 55 3.65 -0.80 7.15
N ILE A 56 2.38 -1.11 7.36
CA ILE A 56 1.83 -2.46 7.18
C ILE A 56 0.71 -2.36 6.15
N TRP A 57 0.87 -3.07 5.03
CA TRP A 57 -0.13 -3.11 3.96
C TRP A 57 -0.90 -4.42 4.02
N SER A 58 -2.21 -4.32 3.88
CA SER A 58 -3.09 -5.47 3.72
C SER A 58 -4.06 -5.22 2.59
N VAL A 59 -4.59 -6.28 2.00
CA VAL A 59 -5.55 -6.19 0.89
C VAL A 59 -6.80 -6.96 1.24
N SER A 60 -7.96 -6.40 0.83
CA SER A 60 -9.24 -7.04 1.02
C SER A 60 -10.09 -6.85 -0.25
N PRO A 61 -10.60 -7.93 -0.86
CA PRO A 61 -11.55 -7.78 -1.95
C PRO A 61 -12.90 -7.32 -1.40
N ILE A 62 -13.62 -6.51 -2.19
CA ILE A 62 -14.97 -6.06 -1.80
C ILE A 62 -15.92 -7.24 -1.71
N ASN A 63 -15.83 -8.15 -2.67
CA ASN A 63 -16.65 -9.36 -2.67
C ASN A 63 -15.89 -10.47 -1.91
N PRO A 64 -16.46 -10.99 -0.81
CA PRO A 64 -15.76 -12.00 -0.01
C PRO A 64 -15.47 -13.31 -0.76
N GLY A 65 -16.15 -13.56 -1.88
CA GLY A 65 -15.89 -14.74 -2.71
C GLY A 65 -14.69 -14.59 -3.63
N ASP A 66 -14.14 -13.40 -3.77
CA ASP A 66 -12.98 -13.16 -4.61
C ASP A 66 -11.69 -13.27 -3.79
N ASP A 67 -10.60 -13.64 -4.49
CA ASP A 67 -9.26 -13.66 -3.89
C ASP A 67 -8.45 -12.51 -4.46
N ALA A 68 -7.69 -11.86 -3.60
CA ALA A 68 -6.74 -10.84 -4.00
C ALA A 68 -5.55 -10.88 -3.05
N GLU A 69 -4.35 -10.73 -3.60
CA GLU A 69 -3.15 -10.67 -2.77
C GLU A 69 -2.14 -9.69 -3.34
N ILE A 70 -1.36 -9.10 -2.43
CA ILE A 70 -0.23 -8.26 -2.81
C ILE A 70 0.93 -9.18 -3.16
N THR A 71 1.52 -9.00 -4.34
CA THR A 71 2.62 -9.85 -4.80
C THR A 71 3.96 -9.14 -4.82
N GLY A 72 3.98 -7.81 -4.73
CA GLY A 72 5.24 -7.08 -4.69
C GLY A 72 5.09 -5.58 -4.73
N PHE A 73 6.21 -4.92 -4.57
CA PHE A 73 6.32 -3.46 -4.58
C PHE A 73 7.49 -3.07 -5.46
N THR A 74 7.33 -1.97 -6.20
CA THR A 74 8.38 -1.38 -7.03
C THR A 74 8.29 0.14 -6.92
N GLY A 75 9.12 0.84 -7.67
CA GLY A 75 9.06 2.29 -7.76
C GLY A 75 10.17 3.00 -7.00
N GLN A 76 10.07 4.32 -6.94
CA GLN A 76 11.12 5.18 -6.41
C GLN A 76 11.45 4.87 -4.95
N ALA A 77 10.41 4.67 -4.10
CA ALA A 77 10.63 4.40 -2.69
C ALA A 77 11.43 3.11 -2.45
N ILE A 78 11.23 2.12 -3.31
CA ILE A 78 11.93 0.84 -3.21
C ILE A 78 13.33 0.95 -3.81
N ASP A 79 13.46 1.56 -4.99
CA ASP A 79 14.74 1.73 -5.66
C ASP A 79 15.73 2.55 -4.84
N GLN A 80 15.24 3.55 -4.12
CA GLN A 80 16.06 4.39 -3.24
C GLN A 80 16.18 3.84 -1.82
N LYS A 81 15.61 2.64 -1.58
CA LYS A 81 15.67 1.95 -0.29
C LYS A 81 15.08 2.75 0.86
N ILE A 82 14.07 3.58 0.56
CA ILE A 82 13.31 4.29 1.59
C ILE A 82 12.50 3.29 2.39
N CYS A 83 11.99 2.26 1.72
CA CYS A 83 11.37 1.11 2.36
C CYS A 83 11.62 -0.14 1.53
N ILE A 84 11.74 -1.28 2.22
CA ILE A 84 11.92 -2.59 1.57
C ILE A 84 10.83 -3.51 2.12
N PRO A 85 9.65 -3.54 1.45
CA PRO A 85 8.54 -4.35 1.96
C PRO A 85 8.85 -5.83 1.95
N GLN A 86 8.45 -6.50 3.04
CA GLN A 86 8.59 -7.94 3.18
C GLN A 86 7.25 -8.54 3.58
N GLN A 87 6.96 -9.71 3.03
CA GLN A 87 5.73 -10.43 3.29
C GLN A 87 5.85 -11.21 4.60
N SER A 88 4.77 -11.20 5.37
CA SER A 88 4.67 -12.05 6.56
C SER A 88 3.24 -12.55 6.72
N THR A 89 3.09 -13.68 7.42
CA THR A 89 1.78 -14.26 7.69
C THR A 89 1.48 -14.09 9.18
N LEU A 90 0.33 -13.47 9.47
CA LEU A 90 -0.12 -13.28 10.84
C LEU A 90 -0.63 -14.60 11.44
N VAL A 91 -0.76 -14.61 12.77
CA VAL A 91 -1.28 -15.78 13.51
C VAL A 91 -2.67 -16.17 13.00
N THR A 92 -3.45 -15.19 12.54
CA THR A 92 -4.79 -15.42 11.96
C THR A 92 -4.76 -16.08 10.59
N GLY A 93 -3.59 -16.24 9.98
CA GLY A 93 -3.45 -16.76 8.62
C GLY A 93 -3.46 -15.69 7.55
N GLU A 94 -3.72 -14.44 7.90
CA GLU A 94 -3.71 -13.33 6.96
C GLU A 94 -2.28 -12.98 6.56
N THR A 95 -2.06 -12.75 5.27
CA THR A 95 -0.77 -12.31 4.75
C THR A 95 -0.75 -10.80 4.66
N VAL A 96 0.28 -10.19 5.20
CA VAL A 96 0.51 -8.75 5.15
C VAL A 96 1.92 -8.46 4.66
N TRP A 97 2.14 -7.23 4.21
CA TRP A 97 3.47 -6.74 3.84
C TRP A 97 3.81 -5.60 4.77
N SER A 98 5.06 -5.53 5.20
CA SER A 98 5.51 -4.47 6.09
C SER A 98 6.88 -3.97 5.71
N ALA A 99 7.16 -2.71 6.01
CA ALA A 99 8.45 -2.09 5.79
C ALA A 99 8.68 -0.99 6.81
N ARG A 100 9.93 -0.83 7.19
CA ARG A 100 10.35 0.30 8.03
C ARG A 100 10.78 1.44 7.12
N ILE A 101 10.38 2.66 7.46
CA ILE A 101 10.77 3.85 6.70
C ILE A 101 12.17 4.26 7.11
N GLU A 102 13.07 4.35 6.13
CA GLU A 102 14.47 4.68 6.33
C GLU A 102 14.89 5.75 5.33
N SER A 103 14.58 7.01 5.65
CA SER A 103 14.88 8.15 4.79
C SER A 103 16.28 8.70 4.99
N GLN A 104 16.98 8.25 6.03
CA GLN A 104 18.31 8.74 6.40
C GLN A 104 18.35 10.26 6.60
N GLY A 105 17.30 10.81 7.20
CA GLY A 105 17.20 12.23 7.50
C GLY A 105 16.70 13.08 6.35
N THR A 106 16.25 12.49 5.26
CA THR A 106 15.74 13.23 4.11
C THR A 106 14.22 13.37 4.19
N THR A 107 13.73 14.59 4.01
CA THR A 107 12.30 14.86 3.91
C THR A 107 11.93 14.97 2.44
N ALA A 108 11.09 14.08 1.94
CA ALA A 108 10.68 14.07 0.55
C ALA A 108 9.44 13.19 0.32
N LYS A 109 8.84 13.35 -0.85
CA LYS A 109 7.72 12.54 -1.29
C LYS A 109 8.23 11.49 -2.28
N TYR A 110 7.86 10.24 -2.07
CA TYR A 110 8.30 9.12 -2.90
C TYR A 110 7.12 8.36 -3.44
N GLN A 111 7.17 8.03 -4.73
CA GLN A 111 6.19 7.15 -5.33
C GLN A 111 6.57 5.69 -5.10
N TYR A 112 5.57 4.83 -4.92
CA TYR A 112 5.77 3.40 -4.99
C TYR A 112 4.65 2.78 -5.80
N SER A 113 4.89 1.58 -6.33
CA SER A 113 3.89 0.81 -7.06
C SER A 113 3.62 -0.46 -6.29
N CYS A 114 2.35 -0.76 -6.09
CA CYS A 114 1.92 -1.99 -5.44
C CYS A 114 1.25 -2.89 -6.47
N THR A 115 1.69 -4.14 -6.56
CA THR A 115 1.15 -5.10 -7.50
C THR A 115 0.20 -6.06 -6.78
N LEU A 116 -1.02 -6.18 -7.31
CA LEU A 116 -2.01 -7.13 -6.84
C LEU A 116 -2.18 -8.25 -7.86
N SER A 117 -2.40 -9.46 -7.36
CA SER A 117 -2.74 -10.62 -8.18
C SER A 117 -4.14 -11.12 -7.80
N PHE A 118 -4.98 -11.33 -8.81
CA PHE A 118 -6.30 -11.92 -8.64
C PHE A 118 -6.69 -12.66 -9.93
N ASP A 119 -7.23 -13.87 -9.76
CA ASP A 119 -7.63 -14.76 -10.87
C ASP A 119 -6.53 -14.92 -11.94
N GLY A 120 -5.26 -15.01 -11.50
CA GLY A 120 -4.14 -15.18 -12.42
C GLY A 120 -3.72 -13.89 -13.15
N ASN A 121 -4.34 -12.76 -12.87
CA ASN A 121 -3.99 -11.47 -13.45
C ASN A 121 -3.22 -10.64 -12.44
N ALA A 122 -2.25 -9.88 -12.93
CA ALA A 122 -1.46 -8.95 -12.11
C ALA A 122 -1.69 -7.53 -12.59
N MET A 123 -1.99 -6.63 -11.66
CA MET A 123 -2.19 -5.22 -11.96
C MET A 123 -1.53 -4.37 -10.87
N THR A 124 -1.13 -3.14 -11.22
CA THR A 124 -0.45 -2.23 -10.31
C THR A 124 -1.22 -0.93 -10.13
N PHE A 125 -0.97 -0.29 -8.99
CA PHE A 125 -1.39 1.08 -8.73
C PHE A 125 -0.26 1.83 -8.02
N ASP A 126 -0.28 3.16 -8.05
CA ASP A 126 0.88 3.99 -7.75
C ASP A 126 0.62 5.03 -6.65
N PRO A 127 0.60 4.64 -5.37
CA PRO A 127 0.46 5.59 -4.27
C PRO A 127 1.79 6.27 -3.92
N PHE A 128 1.76 7.10 -2.87
CA PHE A 128 2.91 7.91 -2.46
C PHE A 128 3.15 7.80 -0.97
N LEU A 129 4.42 7.93 -0.60
CA LEU A 129 4.84 8.15 0.79
C LEU A 129 5.39 9.56 0.90
N ASN A 130 4.84 10.35 1.81
CA ASN A 130 5.39 11.66 2.13
C ASN A 130 6.16 11.54 3.43
N VAL A 131 7.48 11.44 3.32
CA VAL A 131 8.35 11.12 4.44
C VAL A 131 8.92 12.39 5.05
N THR A 132 8.79 12.51 6.37
CA THR A 132 9.40 13.58 7.15
C THR A 132 10.53 12.98 7.98
N ALA A 133 11.67 13.61 7.91
CA ALA A 133 12.85 13.18 8.65
C ALA A 133 12.69 13.36 10.17
#